data_0152ecb361e09ea47e62ae922565dd7b
#
_entry.id   0152ecb361e09ea47e62ae922565dd7b
#
_cell.length_a   1.000
_cell.length_b   1.000
_cell.length_c   1.000
_cell.angle_alpha   90.00
_cell.angle_beta   90.00
_cell.angle_gamma   90.00
#
_symmetry.space_group_name_H-M   'P 1'
#
loop_
_entity.id
_entity.type
_entity.pdbx_description
1 polymer ?
#
loop_
_entity_poly.entity_id
_entity_poly.type
_entity_poly.pdbx_seq_one_letter_code
_entity_poly.pdbx_strand_id
1 'polypeptide(L)'
;MKTILSNGITRRSLLKTTATAAMFAAVKTAFPSGAFAATAGPEVTGVKLGYIALTDSAALIIAKEKGLFEKHGLPDVEVTKQASWGATRDNLVLGGAANGIDGAHILSPMPYLMHTGKVTQNNVPVPMAILARLNCDGQAISVAKEYAGTGVQLDASKLKAAFEKKKADGGDVKVAMTFPGGTHDLWLRYWLAAGGIDPDKDVSTIVVPPPQMVANMKVGNMDAFCVGEPWNEQLVNQGVGFTAASTGELWKGHPEKALGLRADWVEKNPNAAKALMMAVMEAQMWCESTDNKDEMAAIVGKRQWFNVPVKDIIGRLKGDINYGNGRVVHGTDLSMKFWANGASYPFKSHDVWFMAENVRWGKLAPDTDIKALVNEVNREDIWRAAAADLGVAAADIPATTSRGKETFFDGKVFDPENPSAYLDSLSIRAAS
;
A
#
# COMPACT_ATOMS: atom_id res chain seq x y z
N MET A 1 19.03 -66.20 -38.66
CA MET A 1 18.03 -65.21 -39.07
C MET A 1 18.33 -63.90 -38.40
N LYS A 2 18.89 -62.94 -39.14
CA LYS A 2 19.24 -61.61 -38.64
C LYS A 2 18.05 -60.70 -38.93
N THR A 3 17.43 -60.17 -37.89
CA THR A 3 16.40 -59.16 -38.01
C THR A 3 17.06 -57.79 -37.94
N ILE A 4 16.92 -57.05 -39.00
CA ILE A 4 17.43 -55.70 -39.22
C ILE A 4 16.50 -54.77 -38.40
N LEU A 5 17.05 -54.11 -37.39
CA LEU A 5 16.46 -52.92 -36.82
C LEU A 5 17.07 -51.71 -37.54
N SER A 6 16.30 -51.14 -38.46
CA SER A 6 16.62 -49.88 -39.09
C SER A 6 16.14 -48.74 -38.20
N ASN A 7 16.94 -47.67 -38.16
CA ASN A 7 16.76 -46.37 -37.58
C ASN A 7 17.24 -46.17 -36.14
N GLY A 8 18.44 -45.80 -36.08
CA GLY A 8 19.21 -44.78 -35.44
C GLY A 8 18.85 -44.23 -34.06
N ILE A 9 18.07 -44.87 -33.22
CA ILE A 9 17.87 -44.45 -31.84
C ILE A 9 18.75 -45.31 -30.93
N THR A 10 19.88 -44.79 -30.49
CA THR A 10 20.73 -45.50 -29.54
C THR A 10 20.08 -45.56 -28.18
N ARG A 11 20.33 -46.63 -27.42
CA ARG A 11 19.84 -46.77 -26.02
C ARG A 11 20.18 -45.56 -25.17
N ARG A 12 21.28 -44.86 -25.47
CA ARG A 12 21.72 -43.62 -24.79
C ARG A 12 20.88 -42.41 -25.16
N SER A 13 20.34 -42.36 -26.40
CA SER A 13 19.39 -41.33 -26.85
C SER A 13 18.02 -41.53 -26.23
N LEU A 14 17.54 -42.79 -26.18
CA LEU A 14 16.26 -43.12 -25.54
C LEU A 14 16.25 -42.83 -24.05
N LEU A 15 17.35 -43.16 -23.33
CA LEU A 15 17.49 -42.83 -21.91
C LEU A 15 17.58 -41.35 -21.64
N LYS A 16 18.20 -40.55 -22.53
CA LYS A 16 18.21 -39.10 -22.41
C LYS A 16 16.85 -38.50 -22.66
N THR A 17 16.12 -38.97 -23.66
CA THR A 17 14.79 -38.45 -24.00
C THR A 17 13.73 -38.83 -22.93
N THR A 18 13.78 -40.05 -22.40
CA THR A 18 12.93 -40.48 -21.30
C THR A 18 13.25 -39.80 -19.97
N ALA A 19 14.53 -39.55 -19.68
CA ALA A 19 14.93 -38.82 -18.49
C ALA A 19 14.50 -37.34 -18.55
N THR A 20 14.62 -36.71 -19.72
CA THR A 20 14.18 -35.32 -19.94
C THR A 20 12.65 -35.21 -19.89
N ALA A 21 11.93 -36.14 -20.52
CA ALA A 21 10.47 -36.20 -20.49
C ALA A 21 9.94 -36.49 -19.05
N ALA A 22 10.60 -37.37 -18.31
CA ALA A 22 10.28 -37.65 -16.91
C ALA A 22 10.58 -36.47 -16.01
N MET A 23 11.68 -35.73 -16.23
CA MET A 23 11.99 -34.49 -15.54
C MET A 23 10.95 -33.39 -15.87
N PHE A 24 10.57 -33.21 -17.13
CA PHE A 24 9.51 -32.24 -17.48
C PHE A 24 8.13 -32.65 -16.95
N ALA A 25 7.80 -33.95 -16.92
CA ALA A 25 6.57 -34.42 -16.30
C ALA A 25 6.60 -34.26 -14.77
N ALA A 26 7.73 -34.56 -14.11
CA ALA A 26 7.92 -34.34 -12.68
C ALA A 26 7.89 -32.84 -12.33
N VAL A 27 8.46 -31.98 -13.16
CA VAL A 27 8.38 -30.51 -12.98
C VAL A 27 6.95 -30.00 -13.19
N LYS A 28 6.20 -30.48 -14.17
CA LYS A 28 4.79 -30.10 -14.36
C LYS A 28 3.84 -30.65 -13.29
N THR A 29 4.16 -31.79 -12.67
CA THR A 29 3.37 -32.36 -11.57
C THR A 29 3.82 -31.85 -10.20
N ALA A 30 5.10 -31.45 -10.05
CA ALA A 30 5.63 -30.87 -8.81
C ALA A 30 5.39 -29.36 -8.69
N PHE A 31 5.18 -28.66 -9.81
CA PHE A 31 4.91 -27.22 -9.84
C PHE A 31 3.74 -26.91 -10.80
N PRO A 32 2.47 -27.15 -10.40
CA PRO A 32 1.39 -26.40 -10.99
C PRO A 32 1.73 -24.93 -10.76
N SER A 33 1.51 -24.06 -11.74
CA SER A 33 1.80 -22.63 -11.62
C SER A 33 1.20 -22.10 -10.29
N GLY A 34 2.06 -21.76 -9.32
CA GLY A 34 1.68 -21.37 -7.97
C GLY A 34 1.72 -22.45 -6.88
N ALA A 35 2.13 -23.70 -7.15
CA ALA A 35 2.27 -24.70 -6.10
C ALA A 35 3.61 -24.56 -5.39
N PHE A 36 3.59 -24.11 -4.15
CA PHE A 36 4.70 -24.20 -3.22
C PHE A 36 4.87 -25.66 -2.78
N ALA A 37 6.10 -26.15 -2.72
CA ALA A 37 6.37 -27.51 -2.24
C ALA A 37 5.90 -27.61 -0.78
N ALA A 38 4.95 -28.49 -0.50
CA ALA A 38 4.28 -28.61 0.79
C ALA A 38 5.17 -29.09 1.96
N THR A 39 6.47 -29.32 1.75
CA THR A 39 7.38 -29.92 2.75
C THR A 39 8.75 -29.27 2.85
N ALA A 40 9.11 -28.28 2.02
CA ALA A 40 10.37 -27.58 2.15
C ALA A 40 10.17 -26.32 3.02
N GLY A 41 11.00 -26.15 4.05
CA GLY A 41 11.06 -24.89 4.82
C GLY A 41 11.47 -23.70 3.94
N PRO A 42 11.52 -22.48 4.52
CA PRO A 42 12.00 -21.29 3.81
C PRO A 42 13.40 -21.50 3.21
N GLU A 43 13.66 -20.98 2.02
CA GLU A 43 14.97 -21.07 1.34
C GLU A 43 16.03 -20.23 2.05
N VAL A 44 15.57 -19.20 2.77
CA VAL A 44 16.39 -18.28 3.56
C VAL A 44 15.74 -18.04 4.91
N THR A 45 16.54 -17.66 5.90
CA THR A 45 16.06 -17.39 7.28
C THR A 45 15.69 -15.94 7.53
N GLY A 46 15.94 -15.05 6.56
CA GLY A 46 15.71 -13.61 6.73
C GLY A 46 15.37 -12.87 5.46
N VAL A 47 14.83 -11.69 5.65
CA VAL A 47 14.51 -10.68 4.64
C VAL A 47 14.64 -9.31 5.26
N LYS A 48 15.11 -8.33 4.52
CA LYS A 48 15.20 -6.93 4.97
C LYS A 48 13.97 -6.15 4.55
N LEU A 49 13.18 -5.74 5.53
CA LEU A 49 11.93 -4.99 5.31
C LEU A 49 12.07 -3.54 5.78
N GLY A 50 11.65 -2.61 4.91
CA GLY A 50 11.52 -1.20 5.26
C GLY A 50 10.14 -0.84 5.78
N TYR A 51 10.05 0.17 6.66
CA TYR A 51 8.78 0.78 7.05
C TYR A 51 8.94 2.28 7.31
N ILE A 52 7.86 3.03 7.16
CA ILE A 52 7.75 4.42 7.61
C ILE A 52 6.98 4.43 8.94
N ALA A 53 7.31 5.39 9.84
CA ALA A 53 6.63 5.57 11.12
C ALA A 53 5.18 6.06 10.90
N LEU A 54 4.32 5.11 10.60
CA LEU A 54 2.88 5.24 10.34
C LEU A 54 2.16 4.05 10.98
N THR A 55 0.97 4.28 11.53
CA THR A 55 0.19 3.24 12.22
C THR A 55 -0.10 2.02 11.33
N ASP A 56 -0.22 2.23 10.02
CA ASP A 56 -0.45 1.18 9.03
C ASP A 56 0.76 0.24 8.81
N SER A 57 1.95 0.58 9.35
CA SER A 57 3.10 -0.33 9.38
C SER A 57 3.10 -1.31 10.56
N ALA A 58 2.12 -1.20 11.45
CA ALA A 58 2.10 -1.94 12.71
C ALA A 58 2.20 -3.46 12.53
N ALA A 59 1.58 -4.04 11.49
CA ALA A 59 1.64 -5.48 11.28
C ALA A 59 3.09 -6.01 11.16
N LEU A 60 4.00 -5.28 10.52
CA LEU A 60 5.42 -5.67 10.42
C LEU A 60 6.13 -5.58 11.77
N ILE A 61 5.84 -4.52 12.54
CA ILE A 61 6.41 -4.28 13.85
C ILE A 61 5.92 -5.34 14.84
N ILE A 62 4.62 -5.62 14.85
CA ILE A 62 4.01 -6.63 15.72
C ILE A 62 4.52 -8.04 15.38
N ALA A 63 4.66 -8.35 14.09
CA ALA A 63 5.24 -9.62 13.68
C ALA A 63 6.66 -9.80 14.25
N LYS A 64 7.49 -8.73 14.27
CA LYS A 64 8.83 -8.77 14.87
C LYS A 64 8.78 -8.84 16.38
N GLU A 65 8.04 -7.99 17.07
CA GLU A 65 7.98 -7.89 18.54
C GLU A 65 7.36 -9.14 19.18
N LYS A 66 6.46 -9.84 18.46
CA LYS A 66 5.82 -11.06 18.95
C LYS A 66 6.47 -12.37 18.44
N GLY A 67 7.60 -12.28 17.75
CA GLY A 67 8.33 -13.46 17.27
C GLY A 67 7.59 -14.24 16.17
N LEU A 68 6.65 -13.63 15.44
CA LEU A 68 5.86 -14.34 14.43
C LEU A 68 6.71 -14.71 13.21
N PHE A 69 7.71 -13.92 12.86
CA PHE A 69 8.66 -14.29 11.82
C PHE A 69 9.45 -15.55 12.18
N GLU A 70 9.99 -15.61 13.41
CA GLU A 70 10.70 -16.79 13.92
C GLU A 70 9.79 -18.03 13.96
N LYS A 71 8.53 -17.86 14.40
CA LYS A 71 7.50 -18.91 14.40
C LYS A 71 7.34 -19.57 13.03
N HIS A 72 7.44 -18.78 11.95
CA HIS A 72 7.33 -19.25 10.58
C HIS A 72 8.67 -19.55 9.89
N GLY A 73 9.76 -19.73 10.68
CA GLY A 73 11.08 -20.14 10.18
C GLY A 73 11.91 -19.02 9.58
N LEU A 74 11.62 -17.76 9.92
CA LEU A 74 12.33 -16.56 9.47
C LEU A 74 12.91 -15.75 10.66
N PRO A 75 13.81 -16.33 11.48
CA PRO A 75 14.34 -15.65 12.67
C PRO A 75 15.15 -14.38 12.35
N ASP A 76 15.74 -14.30 11.15
CA ASP A 76 16.67 -13.24 10.77
C ASP A 76 15.97 -12.09 10.00
N VAL A 77 14.64 -11.96 10.09
CA VAL A 77 13.94 -10.81 9.49
C VAL A 77 14.33 -9.51 10.16
N GLU A 78 14.79 -8.56 9.36
CA GLU A 78 15.06 -7.19 9.78
C GLU A 78 13.87 -6.29 9.40
N VAL A 79 13.40 -5.44 10.35
CA VAL A 79 12.37 -4.42 10.11
C VAL A 79 12.98 -3.07 10.42
N THR A 80 13.28 -2.29 9.38
CA THR A 80 14.10 -1.07 9.48
C THR A 80 13.33 0.18 9.08
N LYS A 81 13.42 1.22 9.94
CA LYS A 81 12.78 2.50 9.68
C LYS A 81 13.41 3.20 8.48
N GLN A 82 12.58 3.66 7.55
CA GLN A 82 12.97 4.47 6.43
C GLN A 82 12.60 5.94 6.70
N ALA A 83 13.45 6.87 6.23
CA ALA A 83 13.27 8.30 6.47
C ALA A 83 12.13 8.92 5.63
N SER A 84 11.88 8.36 4.44
CA SER A 84 10.86 8.83 3.49
C SER A 84 10.54 7.74 2.46
N TRP A 85 9.46 7.93 1.70
CA TRP A 85 9.13 7.03 0.59
C TRP A 85 10.17 7.05 -0.53
N GLY A 86 10.85 8.21 -0.75
CA GLY A 86 11.99 8.28 -1.65
C GLY A 86 13.14 7.39 -1.18
N ALA A 87 13.49 7.42 0.11
CA ALA A 87 14.50 6.53 0.69
C ALA A 87 14.08 5.06 0.60
N THR A 88 12.80 4.74 0.85
CA THR A 88 12.27 3.39 0.68
C THR A 88 12.46 2.89 -0.75
N ARG A 89 12.09 3.72 -1.74
CA ARG A 89 12.31 3.42 -3.17
C ARG A 89 13.79 3.14 -3.46
N ASP A 90 14.67 4.03 -3.04
CA ASP A 90 16.10 3.93 -3.35
C ASP A 90 16.73 2.69 -2.72
N ASN A 91 16.32 2.35 -1.48
CA ASN A 91 16.77 1.15 -0.81
C ASN A 91 16.20 -0.14 -1.44
N LEU A 92 14.98 -0.12 -2.00
CA LEU A 92 14.43 -1.21 -2.81
C LEU A 92 15.17 -1.35 -4.15
N VAL A 93 15.58 -0.25 -4.77
CA VAL A 93 16.42 -0.29 -5.99
C VAL A 93 17.74 -0.98 -5.70
N LEU A 94 18.39 -0.68 -4.57
CA LEU A 94 19.63 -1.34 -4.13
C LEU A 94 19.43 -2.83 -3.86
N GLY A 95 18.35 -3.19 -3.18
CA GLY A 95 18.09 -4.56 -2.71
C GLY A 95 18.90 -4.93 -1.48
N GLY A 96 18.42 -5.92 -0.70
CA GLY A 96 19.02 -6.32 0.57
C GLY A 96 20.45 -6.82 0.45
N ALA A 97 20.81 -7.47 -0.65
CA ALA A 97 22.17 -7.94 -0.90
C ALA A 97 23.19 -6.79 -1.05
N ALA A 98 22.77 -5.62 -1.49
CA ALA A 98 23.59 -4.42 -1.65
C ALA A 98 23.37 -3.38 -0.53
N ASN A 99 23.04 -3.82 0.67
CA ASN A 99 22.74 -3.01 1.85
C ASN A 99 21.49 -2.13 1.73
N GLY A 100 20.60 -2.42 0.79
CA GLY A 100 19.25 -1.89 0.72
C GLY A 100 18.25 -2.79 1.46
N ILE A 101 17.03 -2.87 0.94
CA ILE A 101 15.93 -3.70 1.46
C ILE A 101 15.34 -4.58 0.35
N ASP A 102 14.77 -5.72 0.74
CA ASP A 102 14.14 -6.66 -0.19
C ASP A 102 12.64 -6.41 -0.33
N GLY A 103 12.04 -5.79 0.67
CA GLY A 103 10.63 -5.47 0.71
C GLY A 103 10.32 -4.33 1.67
N ALA A 104 9.07 -3.89 1.67
CA ALA A 104 8.64 -2.82 2.55
C ALA A 104 7.11 -2.82 2.78
N HIS A 105 6.72 -2.23 3.91
CA HIS A 105 5.48 -1.51 4.02
C HIS A 105 5.57 -0.32 3.06
N ILE A 106 4.70 -0.27 2.04
CA ILE A 106 4.84 0.67 0.92
C ILE A 106 3.47 1.20 0.46
N LEU A 107 3.44 2.42 -0.09
CA LEU A 107 2.25 2.97 -0.75
C LEU A 107 1.82 2.05 -1.90
N SER A 108 0.57 1.60 -1.91
CA SER A 108 0.11 0.58 -2.87
C SER A 108 0.41 0.86 -4.35
N PRO A 109 0.39 2.12 -4.85
CA PRO A 109 0.79 2.40 -6.24
C PRO A 109 2.29 2.29 -6.52
N MET A 110 3.16 2.49 -5.50
CA MET A 110 4.61 2.56 -5.74
C MET A 110 5.22 1.31 -6.37
N PRO A 111 4.88 0.07 -5.98
CA PRO A 111 5.39 -1.12 -6.64
C PRO A 111 5.17 -1.11 -8.16
N TYR A 112 4.01 -0.67 -8.63
CA TYR A 112 3.70 -0.54 -10.05
C TYR A 112 4.55 0.52 -10.75
N LEU A 113 4.70 1.68 -10.10
CA LEU A 113 5.51 2.78 -10.63
C LEU A 113 7.01 2.43 -10.64
N MET A 114 7.49 1.63 -9.69
CA MET A 114 8.85 1.08 -9.70
C MET A 114 9.01 0.00 -10.77
N HIS A 115 8.04 -0.90 -10.87
CA HIS A 115 8.02 -1.98 -11.86
C HIS A 115 8.13 -1.43 -13.29
N THR A 116 7.45 -0.32 -13.57
CA THR A 116 7.49 0.36 -14.88
C THR A 116 8.64 1.36 -15.03
N GLY A 117 9.45 1.56 -14.00
CA GLY A 117 10.55 2.53 -14.02
C GLY A 117 10.12 4.01 -13.87
N LYS A 118 8.83 4.30 -13.72
CA LYS A 118 8.32 5.69 -13.71
C LYS A 118 8.79 6.56 -12.55
N VAL A 119 9.23 5.94 -11.45
CA VAL A 119 9.70 6.66 -10.25
C VAL A 119 11.13 6.31 -9.86
N THR A 120 11.84 5.54 -10.66
CA THR A 120 13.23 5.14 -10.44
C THR A 120 14.19 6.04 -11.22
N GLN A 121 15.45 6.08 -10.80
CA GLN A 121 16.47 6.84 -11.52
C GLN A 121 16.64 6.32 -12.96
N ASN A 122 16.77 7.25 -13.90
CA ASN A 122 16.92 6.95 -15.32
C ASN A 122 15.81 6.06 -15.90
N ASN A 123 14.65 6.02 -15.26
CA ASN A 123 13.51 5.16 -15.62
C ASN A 123 13.86 3.66 -15.74
N VAL A 124 14.82 3.20 -14.95
CA VAL A 124 15.20 1.77 -14.92
C VAL A 124 14.14 0.98 -14.17
N PRO A 125 13.44 0.03 -14.79
CA PRO A 125 12.46 -0.83 -14.13
C PRO A 125 13.07 -1.62 -12.97
N VAL A 126 12.34 -1.69 -11.87
CA VAL A 126 12.63 -2.57 -10.74
C VAL A 126 11.41 -3.47 -10.54
N PRO A 127 11.46 -4.72 -11.02
CA PRO A 127 10.35 -5.66 -10.88
C PRO A 127 9.95 -5.84 -9.42
N MET A 128 8.66 -5.65 -9.15
CA MET A 128 8.07 -5.70 -7.81
C MET A 128 6.94 -6.72 -7.74
N ALA A 129 6.65 -7.18 -6.55
CA ALA A 129 5.54 -8.05 -6.21
C ALA A 129 4.77 -7.48 -5.01
N ILE A 130 3.45 -7.45 -5.09
CA ILE A 130 2.56 -7.12 -3.96
C ILE A 130 2.00 -8.44 -3.40
N LEU A 131 2.30 -8.75 -2.14
CA LEU A 131 1.83 -9.98 -1.50
C LEU A 131 0.51 -9.78 -0.75
N ALA A 132 0.30 -8.57 -0.18
CA ALA A 132 -0.88 -8.24 0.61
C ALA A 132 -1.18 -6.75 0.62
N ARG A 133 -2.38 -6.37 1.06
CA ARG A 133 -2.61 -5.07 1.70
C ARG A 133 -2.21 -5.18 3.16
N LEU A 134 -1.61 -4.13 3.70
CA LEU A 134 -1.31 -4.07 5.13
C LEU A 134 -2.48 -3.47 5.91
N ASN A 135 -3.28 -2.62 5.26
CA ASN A 135 -4.47 -2.03 5.83
C ASN A 135 -5.44 -1.51 4.76
N CYS A 136 -6.67 -1.27 5.20
CA CYS A 136 -7.65 -0.40 4.56
C CYS A 136 -7.94 0.80 5.48
N ASP A 137 -8.38 1.91 4.90
CA ASP A 137 -8.67 3.18 5.61
C ASP A 137 -7.49 3.70 6.47
N GLY A 138 -7.74 4.64 7.39
CA GLY A 138 -6.76 5.09 8.37
C GLY A 138 -5.81 6.17 7.90
N GLN A 139 -6.16 6.90 6.85
CA GLN A 139 -5.50 8.13 6.43
C GLN A 139 -6.45 9.31 6.65
N ALA A 140 -5.92 10.54 6.56
CA ALA A 140 -6.78 11.71 6.61
C ALA A 140 -6.18 12.89 5.81
N ILE A 141 -7.07 13.81 5.44
CA ILE A 141 -6.74 15.11 4.90
C ILE A 141 -6.89 16.12 6.02
N SER A 142 -5.80 16.79 6.37
CA SER A 142 -5.76 17.82 7.41
C SER A 142 -5.41 19.18 6.83
N VAL A 143 -5.94 20.23 7.43
CA VAL A 143 -5.88 21.62 6.96
C VAL A 143 -5.38 22.51 8.10
N ALA A 144 -4.63 23.55 7.76
CA ALA A 144 -4.08 24.49 8.70
C ALA A 144 -5.21 25.25 9.48
N LYS A 145 -4.93 25.59 10.72
CA LYS A 145 -5.90 26.20 11.63
C LYS A 145 -6.53 27.49 11.11
N GLU A 146 -5.80 28.25 10.28
CA GLU A 146 -6.28 29.50 9.68
C GLU A 146 -7.54 29.31 8.80
N TYR A 147 -7.78 28.11 8.29
CA TYR A 147 -8.94 27.76 7.48
C TYR A 147 -10.14 27.24 8.27
N ALA A 148 -10.09 27.21 9.61
CA ALA A 148 -11.19 26.68 10.44
C ALA A 148 -12.54 27.38 10.19
N GLY A 149 -12.52 28.68 9.86
CA GLY A 149 -13.73 29.47 9.56
C GLY A 149 -14.38 29.14 8.22
N THR A 150 -13.75 28.38 7.33
CA THR A 150 -14.30 28.01 6.01
C THR A 150 -15.39 26.94 6.08
N GLY A 151 -15.43 26.18 7.19
CA GLY A 151 -16.34 25.04 7.33
C GLY A 151 -15.98 23.86 6.43
N VAL A 152 -14.73 23.79 5.94
CA VAL A 152 -14.28 22.69 5.10
C VAL A 152 -14.32 21.36 5.85
N GLN A 153 -14.87 20.36 5.18
CA GLN A 153 -14.90 18.96 5.56
C GLN A 153 -14.67 18.13 4.30
N LEU A 154 -15.58 17.23 3.98
CA LEU A 154 -15.53 16.41 2.77
C LEU A 154 -15.62 17.25 1.47
N ASP A 155 -16.31 18.38 1.51
CA ASP A 155 -16.42 19.32 0.40
C ASP A 155 -15.24 20.31 0.39
N ALA A 156 -14.24 20.05 -0.45
CA ALA A 156 -13.06 20.89 -0.62
C ALA A 156 -13.38 22.26 -1.24
N SER A 157 -14.55 22.44 -1.90
CA SER A 157 -14.93 23.72 -2.51
C SER A 157 -14.98 24.88 -1.51
N LYS A 158 -15.20 24.57 -0.25
CA LYS A 158 -15.18 25.54 0.86
C LYS A 158 -13.82 26.25 1.05
N LEU A 159 -12.74 25.70 0.51
CA LEU A 159 -11.41 26.31 0.55
C LEU A 159 -11.17 27.30 -0.59
N LYS A 160 -11.94 27.25 -1.70
CA LYS A 160 -11.65 28.01 -2.93
C LYS A 160 -11.46 29.50 -2.66
N ALA A 161 -12.43 30.15 -2.04
CA ALA A 161 -12.36 31.58 -1.77
C ALA A 161 -11.16 31.97 -0.89
N ALA A 162 -10.81 31.13 0.11
CA ALA A 162 -9.66 31.39 0.98
C ALA A 162 -8.32 31.21 0.21
N PHE A 163 -8.23 30.19 -0.65
CA PHE A 163 -7.07 29.94 -1.48
C PHE A 163 -6.88 31.05 -2.54
N GLU A 164 -7.96 31.47 -3.20
CA GLU A 164 -7.96 32.59 -4.17
C GLU A 164 -7.51 33.89 -3.48
N LYS A 165 -8.05 34.17 -2.29
CA LYS A 165 -7.61 35.33 -1.50
C LYS A 165 -6.11 35.28 -1.18
N LYS A 166 -5.62 34.15 -0.68
CA LYS A 166 -4.19 33.99 -0.36
C LYS A 166 -3.31 34.25 -1.58
N LYS A 167 -3.70 33.73 -2.76
CA LYS A 167 -2.98 33.99 -4.02
C LYS A 167 -3.07 35.46 -4.45
N ALA A 168 -4.21 36.10 -4.30
CA ALA A 168 -4.39 37.51 -4.61
C ALA A 168 -3.54 38.43 -3.69
N ASP A 169 -3.33 38.02 -2.45
CA ASP A 169 -2.45 38.68 -1.48
C ASP A 169 -0.94 38.37 -1.72
N GLY A 170 -0.60 37.66 -2.82
CA GLY A 170 0.78 37.33 -3.21
C GLY A 170 1.35 36.08 -2.52
N GLY A 171 0.53 35.33 -1.81
CA GLY A 171 0.93 34.06 -1.20
C GLY A 171 0.82 32.87 -2.14
N ASP A 172 1.49 31.79 -1.80
CA ASP A 172 1.39 30.49 -2.48
C ASP A 172 0.62 29.51 -1.62
N VAL A 173 -0.36 28.82 -2.22
CA VAL A 173 -1.13 27.78 -1.54
C VAL A 173 -0.42 26.45 -1.74
N LYS A 174 0.11 25.88 -0.65
CA LYS A 174 0.88 24.65 -0.68
C LYS A 174 0.12 23.50 -0.04
N VAL A 175 -0.04 22.43 -0.78
CA VAL A 175 -0.65 21.19 -0.27
C VAL A 175 0.36 20.07 -0.31
N ALA A 176 0.52 19.36 0.81
CA ALA A 176 1.57 18.36 0.95
C ALA A 176 1.04 16.94 0.80
N MET A 177 1.80 16.14 0.08
CA MET A 177 1.65 14.68 0.01
C MET A 177 3.00 14.03 0.32
N THR A 178 3.05 12.71 0.37
CA THR A 178 4.25 12.02 0.83
C THR A 178 5.11 11.46 -0.30
N PHE A 179 4.49 11.22 -1.47
CA PHE A 179 5.16 10.70 -2.67
C PHE A 179 4.27 10.89 -3.90
N PRO A 180 4.79 11.43 -5.02
CA PRO A 180 4.00 11.64 -6.25
C PRO A 180 3.46 10.33 -6.83
N GLY A 181 2.16 10.29 -7.13
CA GLY A 181 1.46 9.10 -7.61
C GLY A 181 1.21 8.03 -6.55
N GLY A 182 1.62 8.28 -5.29
CA GLY A 182 1.31 7.42 -4.15
C GLY A 182 -0.11 7.66 -3.60
N THR A 183 -0.55 6.84 -2.64
CA THR A 183 -1.92 6.90 -2.11
C THR A 183 -2.30 8.29 -1.58
N HIS A 184 -1.44 8.92 -0.78
CA HIS A 184 -1.72 10.24 -0.20
C HIS A 184 -1.83 11.36 -1.27
N ASP A 185 -1.04 11.27 -2.36
CA ASP A 185 -1.16 12.19 -3.49
C ASP A 185 -2.50 11.99 -4.21
N LEU A 186 -2.86 10.73 -4.46
CA LEU A 186 -4.12 10.42 -5.16
C LEU A 186 -5.35 10.82 -4.34
N TRP A 187 -5.37 10.57 -3.02
CA TRP A 187 -6.48 11.02 -2.15
C TRP A 187 -6.61 12.53 -2.11
N LEU A 188 -5.48 13.24 -1.95
CA LEU A 188 -5.47 14.70 -1.89
C LEU A 188 -5.94 15.31 -3.22
N ARG A 189 -5.41 14.84 -4.34
CA ARG A 189 -5.80 15.26 -5.68
C ARG A 189 -7.27 14.98 -5.98
N TYR A 190 -7.75 13.80 -5.60
CA TYR A 190 -9.15 13.43 -5.79
C TYR A 190 -10.09 14.37 -5.03
N TRP A 191 -9.81 14.58 -3.73
CA TRP A 191 -10.60 15.46 -2.88
C TRP A 191 -10.63 16.92 -3.37
N LEU A 192 -9.48 17.47 -3.74
CA LEU A 192 -9.39 18.83 -4.31
C LEU A 192 -10.18 18.95 -5.61
N ALA A 193 -9.98 18.00 -6.53
CA ALA A 193 -10.63 18.00 -7.84
C ALA A 193 -12.16 17.84 -7.74
N ALA A 194 -12.66 17.03 -6.81
CA ALA A 194 -14.08 16.89 -6.53
C ALA A 194 -14.70 18.20 -6.04
N GLY A 195 -13.94 19.02 -5.27
CA GLY A 195 -14.30 20.38 -4.88
C GLY A 195 -14.08 21.43 -5.98
N GLY A 196 -13.64 21.01 -7.17
CA GLY A 196 -13.37 21.92 -8.30
C GLY A 196 -12.11 22.77 -8.10
N ILE A 197 -11.13 22.29 -7.33
CA ILE A 197 -9.77 22.86 -7.19
C ILE A 197 -8.83 21.99 -8.03
N ASP A 198 -8.20 22.57 -9.04
CA ASP A 198 -7.23 21.85 -9.88
C ASP A 198 -5.89 21.74 -9.15
N PRO A 199 -5.45 20.52 -8.77
CA PRO A 199 -4.24 20.34 -7.98
C PRO A 199 -2.94 20.68 -8.72
N ASP A 200 -2.98 20.85 -10.04
CA ASP A 200 -1.83 21.23 -10.85
C ASP A 200 -1.81 22.72 -11.23
N LYS A 201 -2.94 23.45 -11.06
CA LYS A 201 -3.07 24.86 -11.43
C LYS A 201 -3.38 25.78 -10.25
N ASP A 202 -4.21 25.31 -9.33
CA ASP A 202 -4.75 26.17 -8.26
C ASP A 202 -3.90 26.16 -7.01
N VAL A 203 -3.08 25.11 -6.82
CA VAL A 203 -2.22 24.93 -5.65
C VAL A 203 -0.84 24.39 -6.06
N SER A 204 0.14 24.55 -5.19
CA SER A 204 1.47 23.94 -5.32
C SER A 204 1.53 22.65 -4.53
N THR A 205 1.66 21.50 -5.21
CA THR A 205 1.83 20.21 -4.51
C THR A 205 3.28 20.03 -4.09
N ILE A 206 3.53 19.74 -2.80
CA ILE A 206 4.87 19.54 -2.25
C ILE A 206 5.01 18.16 -1.59
N VAL A 207 6.24 17.64 -1.59
CA VAL A 207 6.56 16.35 -0.96
C VAL A 207 7.11 16.58 0.44
N VAL A 208 6.44 16.03 1.45
CA VAL A 208 6.89 16.10 2.85
C VAL A 208 6.85 14.70 3.46
N PRO A 209 7.95 14.22 4.06
CA PRO A 209 7.95 12.94 4.78
C PRO A 209 6.94 12.94 5.94
N PRO A 210 6.23 11.81 6.19
CA PRO A 210 5.20 11.74 7.22
C PRO A 210 5.60 12.31 8.59
N PRO A 211 6.77 11.98 9.17
CA PRO A 211 7.15 12.50 10.49
C PRO A 211 7.42 14.01 10.54
N GLN A 212 7.47 14.68 9.38
CA GLN A 212 7.74 16.11 9.27
C GLN A 212 6.46 16.92 9.02
N MET A 213 5.31 16.29 8.77
CA MET A 213 4.06 16.98 8.40
C MET A 213 3.63 18.01 9.44
N VAL A 214 3.52 17.60 10.71
CA VAL A 214 3.05 18.49 11.78
C VAL A 214 4.00 19.68 11.99
N ALA A 215 5.31 19.44 11.99
CA ALA A 215 6.29 20.50 12.17
C ALA A 215 6.27 21.53 11.01
N ASN A 216 6.13 21.07 9.77
CA ASN A 216 6.04 21.95 8.60
C ASN A 216 4.75 22.76 8.60
N MET A 217 3.61 22.18 8.95
CA MET A 217 2.36 22.95 9.08
C MET A 217 2.43 23.96 10.20
N LYS A 218 3.03 23.61 11.35
CA LYS A 218 3.18 24.51 12.50
C LYS A 218 3.94 25.80 12.17
N VAL A 219 4.92 25.73 11.26
CA VAL A 219 5.70 26.92 10.83
C VAL A 219 5.14 27.57 9.56
N GLY A 220 3.94 27.16 9.11
CA GLY A 220 3.26 27.78 7.96
C GLY A 220 3.81 27.40 6.58
N ASN A 221 4.55 26.31 6.47
CA ASN A 221 5.12 25.85 5.20
C ASN A 221 4.09 25.19 4.27
N MET A 222 2.88 24.89 4.75
CA MET A 222 1.83 24.28 3.97
C MET A 222 0.43 24.63 4.52
N ASP A 223 -0.58 24.52 3.68
CA ASP A 223 -1.97 24.85 3.94
C ASP A 223 -2.83 23.62 4.25
N ALA A 224 -2.52 22.52 3.57
CA ALA A 224 -3.17 21.24 3.78
C ALA A 224 -2.19 20.08 3.51
N PHE A 225 -2.54 18.89 3.98
CA PHE A 225 -1.82 17.67 3.63
C PHE A 225 -2.72 16.44 3.67
N CYS A 226 -2.31 15.39 2.97
CA CYS A 226 -2.81 14.03 3.18
C CYS A 226 -1.68 13.14 3.67
N VAL A 227 -1.91 12.41 4.77
CA VAL A 227 -0.94 11.49 5.36
C VAL A 227 -1.64 10.41 6.20
N GLY A 228 -0.93 9.30 6.45
CA GLY A 228 -1.36 8.27 7.39
C GLY A 228 -1.27 8.69 8.85
N GLU A 229 -2.00 7.98 9.69
CA GLU A 229 -1.87 8.14 11.14
C GLU A 229 -0.48 7.67 11.64
N PRO A 230 0.03 8.26 12.71
CA PRO A 230 -0.66 9.08 13.74
C PRO A 230 -0.56 10.60 13.54
N TRP A 231 -0.09 11.07 12.40
CA TRP A 231 0.30 12.47 12.20
C TRP A 231 -0.90 13.43 12.17
N ASN A 232 -2.08 12.97 11.74
CA ASN A 232 -3.29 13.79 11.79
C ASN A 232 -3.81 13.93 13.24
N GLU A 233 -3.80 12.85 14.02
CA GLU A 233 -4.16 12.93 15.44
C GLU A 233 -3.19 13.85 16.21
N GLN A 234 -1.89 13.71 15.95
CA GLN A 234 -0.87 14.59 16.55
C GLN A 234 -1.07 16.06 16.18
N LEU A 235 -1.41 16.35 14.91
CA LEU A 235 -1.72 17.70 14.45
C LEU A 235 -2.85 18.33 15.28
N VAL A 236 -3.95 17.60 15.42
CA VAL A 236 -5.13 18.02 16.18
C VAL A 236 -4.79 18.21 17.67
N ASN A 237 -4.10 17.26 18.27
CA ASN A 237 -3.70 17.31 19.69
C ASN A 237 -2.74 18.47 19.99
N GLN A 238 -1.95 18.91 19.01
CA GLN A 238 -1.09 20.08 19.15
C GLN A 238 -1.78 21.42 18.79
N GLY A 239 -3.03 21.38 18.33
CA GLY A 239 -3.80 22.58 17.95
C GLY A 239 -3.24 23.33 16.76
N VAL A 240 -2.46 22.66 15.90
CA VAL A 240 -1.79 23.24 14.72
C VAL A 240 -2.76 23.35 13.54
N GLY A 241 -3.70 22.42 13.44
CA GLY A 241 -4.69 22.34 12.37
C GLY A 241 -5.86 21.44 12.78
N PHE A 242 -6.64 21.05 11.83
CA PHE A 242 -7.78 20.16 12.00
C PHE A 242 -7.87 19.18 10.82
N THR A 243 -8.49 18.04 11.04
CA THR A 243 -8.80 17.07 9.98
C THR A 243 -10.07 17.51 9.26
N ALA A 244 -10.00 17.74 7.96
CA ALA A 244 -11.16 18.02 7.14
C ALA A 244 -11.98 16.75 6.90
N ALA A 245 -11.32 15.69 6.47
CA ALA A 245 -11.95 14.39 6.21
C ALA A 245 -10.99 13.24 6.51
N SER A 246 -11.50 12.13 7.03
CA SER A 246 -10.81 10.84 6.94
C SER A 246 -10.95 10.29 5.53
N THR A 247 -9.98 9.55 5.06
CA THR A 247 -10.05 8.98 3.69
C THR A 247 -11.11 7.89 3.56
N GLY A 248 -11.49 7.23 4.67
CA GLY A 248 -12.65 6.34 4.72
C GLY A 248 -13.98 7.04 4.42
N GLU A 249 -14.07 8.38 4.60
CA GLU A 249 -15.23 9.15 4.17
C GLU A 249 -15.22 9.41 2.66
N LEU A 250 -14.05 9.40 2.01
CA LEU A 250 -13.94 9.53 0.55
C LEU A 250 -14.36 8.22 -0.13
N TRP A 251 -13.89 7.11 0.39
CA TRP A 251 -14.18 5.76 -0.09
C TRP A 251 -14.02 4.76 1.05
N LYS A 252 -15.14 4.27 1.58
CA LYS A 252 -15.16 3.33 2.71
C LYS A 252 -14.47 2.01 2.37
N GLY A 253 -13.54 1.60 3.24
CA GLY A 253 -12.79 0.37 3.06
C GLY A 253 -11.79 0.44 1.89
N HIS A 254 -11.33 1.64 1.55
CA HIS A 254 -10.33 1.82 0.49
C HIS A 254 -9.00 1.15 0.84
N PRO A 255 -8.29 0.61 -0.19
CA PRO A 255 -6.97 0.04 0.02
C PRO A 255 -5.94 1.13 0.37
N GLU A 256 -4.94 0.78 1.17
CA GLU A 256 -3.89 1.74 1.53
C GLU A 256 -2.49 1.20 1.31
N LYS A 257 -1.85 0.63 2.33
CA LYS A 257 -0.48 0.16 2.19
C LYS A 257 -0.42 -1.29 1.70
N ALA A 258 0.65 -1.59 1.01
CA ALA A 258 0.96 -2.94 0.57
C ALA A 258 2.19 -3.50 1.30
N LEU A 259 2.25 -4.82 1.42
CA LEU A 259 3.49 -5.54 1.57
C LEU A 259 4.06 -5.75 0.17
N GLY A 260 4.97 -4.86 -0.23
CA GLY A 260 5.64 -4.91 -1.53
C GLY A 260 7.05 -5.45 -1.39
N LEU A 261 7.44 -6.39 -2.24
CA LEU A 261 8.77 -6.96 -2.29
C LEU A 261 9.36 -6.85 -3.69
N ARG A 262 10.67 -6.97 -3.79
CA ARG A 262 11.35 -7.18 -5.07
C ARG A 262 10.91 -8.53 -5.65
N ALA A 263 10.53 -8.55 -6.92
CA ALA A 263 10.07 -9.77 -7.58
C ALA A 263 11.18 -10.85 -7.64
N ASP A 264 12.43 -10.44 -7.88
CA ASP A 264 13.57 -11.35 -7.92
C ASP A 264 13.84 -12.07 -6.58
N TRP A 265 13.57 -11.40 -5.45
CA TRP A 265 13.64 -12.02 -4.12
C TRP A 265 12.51 -13.05 -3.93
N VAL A 266 11.29 -12.69 -4.32
CA VAL A 266 10.11 -13.58 -4.22
C VAL A 266 10.27 -14.83 -5.10
N GLU A 267 10.77 -14.66 -6.32
CA GLU A 267 10.99 -15.76 -7.25
C GLU A 267 12.08 -16.74 -6.79
N LYS A 268 13.13 -16.22 -6.17
CA LYS A 268 14.22 -17.04 -5.60
C LYS A 268 13.84 -17.74 -4.31
N ASN A 269 12.90 -17.18 -3.55
CA ASN A 269 12.57 -17.62 -2.21
C ASN A 269 11.04 -17.79 -2.01
N PRO A 270 10.37 -18.63 -2.82
CA PRO A 270 8.91 -18.73 -2.79
C PRO A 270 8.36 -19.26 -1.46
N ASN A 271 9.04 -20.19 -0.78
CA ASN A 271 8.61 -20.68 0.53
C ASN A 271 8.86 -19.63 1.62
N ALA A 272 9.96 -18.88 1.56
CA ALA A 272 10.20 -17.76 2.47
C ALA A 272 9.19 -16.63 2.27
N ALA A 273 8.79 -16.32 1.03
CA ALA A 273 7.75 -15.34 0.74
C ALA A 273 6.40 -15.76 1.32
N LYS A 274 6.03 -17.04 1.23
CA LYS A 274 4.82 -17.59 1.85
C LYS A 274 4.90 -17.56 3.37
N ALA A 275 6.03 -17.97 3.96
CA ALA A 275 6.26 -17.92 5.41
C ALA A 275 6.20 -16.49 5.96
N LEU A 276 6.79 -15.53 5.24
CA LEU A 276 6.69 -14.10 5.54
C LEU A 276 5.23 -13.64 5.55
N MET A 277 4.46 -14.05 4.53
CA MET A 277 3.06 -13.69 4.42
C MET A 277 2.24 -14.28 5.56
N MET A 278 2.50 -15.53 5.98
CA MET A 278 1.85 -16.16 7.14
C MET A 278 2.10 -15.36 8.43
N ALA A 279 3.35 -14.96 8.68
CA ALA A 279 3.69 -14.14 9.85
C ALA A 279 3.00 -12.77 9.85
N VAL A 280 2.92 -12.12 8.68
CA VAL A 280 2.23 -10.83 8.53
C VAL A 280 0.73 -10.96 8.70
N MET A 281 0.10 -12.02 8.17
CA MET A 281 -1.33 -12.31 8.38
C MET A 281 -1.67 -12.49 9.87
N GLU A 282 -0.90 -13.27 10.59
CA GLU A 282 -1.12 -13.43 12.04
C GLU A 282 -0.99 -12.10 12.78
N ALA A 283 -0.01 -11.28 12.40
CA ALA A 283 0.14 -9.94 12.97
C ALA A 283 -1.05 -9.03 12.62
N GLN A 284 -1.58 -9.10 11.39
CA GLN A 284 -2.76 -8.33 10.98
C GLN A 284 -4.01 -8.75 11.77
N MET A 285 -4.25 -10.05 11.94
CA MET A 285 -5.34 -10.57 12.77
C MET A 285 -5.19 -10.10 14.24
N TRP A 286 -3.97 -10.12 14.76
CA TRP A 286 -3.70 -9.63 16.10
C TRP A 286 -3.95 -8.11 16.21
N CYS A 287 -3.49 -7.33 15.23
CA CYS A 287 -3.71 -5.88 15.17
C CYS A 287 -5.20 -5.51 15.01
N GLU A 288 -6.00 -6.36 14.36
CA GLU A 288 -7.44 -6.12 14.19
C GLU A 288 -8.21 -6.17 15.50
N SER A 289 -7.83 -7.07 16.41
CA SER A 289 -8.54 -7.24 17.69
C SER A 289 -8.58 -5.95 18.52
N THR A 290 -9.77 -5.59 18.97
CA THR A 290 -9.99 -4.43 19.85
C THR A 290 -9.24 -4.56 21.17
N ASP A 291 -9.07 -5.77 21.70
CA ASP A 291 -8.39 -6.04 22.96
C ASP A 291 -6.88 -5.76 22.88
N ASN A 292 -6.32 -5.77 21.68
CA ASN A 292 -4.89 -5.57 21.45
C ASN A 292 -4.51 -4.11 21.13
N LYS A 293 -5.49 -3.21 20.95
CA LYS A 293 -5.20 -1.82 20.49
C LYS A 293 -4.32 -1.03 21.45
N ASP A 294 -4.50 -1.19 22.76
CA ASP A 294 -3.67 -0.52 23.76
C ASP A 294 -2.23 -1.03 23.74
N GLU A 295 -2.04 -2.37 23.69
CA GLU A 295 -0.72 -2.98 23.57
C GLU A 295 -0.05 -2.60 22.24
N MET A 296 -0.81 -2.62 21.13
CA MET A 296 -0.33 -2.20 19.83
C MET A 296 0.19 -0.77 19.87
N ALA A 297 -0.59 0.19 20.38
CA ALA A 297 -0.20 1.59 20.50
C ALA A 297 1.06 1.76 21.36
N ALA A 298 1.15 1.01 22.46
CA ALA A 298 2.31 1.04 23.36
C ALA A 298 3.58 0.48 22.67
N ILE A 299 3.44 -0.57 21.87
CA ILE A 299 4.57 -1.16 21.12
C ILE A 299 5.05 -0.21 20.03
N VAL A 300 4.15 0.22 19.12
CA VAL A 300 4.54 1.04 17.96
C VAL A 300 4.98 2.45 18.38
N GLY A 301 4.47 3.00 19.50
CA GLY A 301 4.86 4.29 20.03
C GLY A 301 6.28 4.37 20.59
N LYS A 302 6.94 3.23 20.88
CA LYS A 302 8.30 3.18 21.42
C LYS A 302 9.29 3.98 20.56
N ARG A 303 10.35 4.48 21.20
CA ARG A 303 11.41 5.27 20.56
C ARG A 303 12.06 4.56 19.36
N GLN A 304 12.23 3.24 19.46
CA GLN A 304 12.83 2.43 18.39
C GLN A 304 11.93 2.34 17.14
N TRP A 305 10.61 2.48 17.31
CA TRP A 305 9.63 2.39 16.23
C TRP A 305 9.20 3.79 15.77
N PHE A 306 8.08 4.32 16.25
CA PHE A 306 7.58 5.63 15.78
C PHE A 306 8.20 6.80 16.54
N ASN A 307 8.49 6.63 17.83
CA ASN A 307 8.83 7.71 18.76
C ASN A 307 7.69 8.76 18.87
N VAL A 308 6.47 8.26 19.03
CA VAL A 308 5.25 9.07 19.12
C VAL A 308 4.51 8.71 20.41
N PRO A 309 4.01 9.68 21.18
CA PRO A 309 3.23 9.40 22.39
C PRO A 309 1.98 8.58 22.09
N VAL A 310 1.66 7.61 22.95
CA VAL A 310 0.48 6.74 22.80
C VAL A 310 -0.82 7.52 22.61
N LYS A 311 -0.97 8.67 23.30
CA LYS A 311 -2.15 9.55 23.16
C LYS A 311 -2.38 10.09 21.75
N ASP A 312 -1.33 10.14 20.92
CA ASP A 312 -1.40 10.59 19.53
C ASP A 312 -1.64 9.41 18.55
N ILE A 313 -1.84 8.19 19.08
CA ILE A 313 -2.02 6.96 18.30
C ILE A 313 -3.38 6.32 18.60
N ILE A 314 -3.74 6.25 19.88
CA ILE A 314 -4.75 5.32 20.39
C ILE A 314 -6.18 5.69 20.00
N GLY A 315 -6.51 6.98 19.92
CA GLY A 315 -7.87 7.44 19.62
C GLY A 315 -8.32 6.93 18.26
N ARG A 316 -7.63 7.31 17.20
CA ARG A 316 -7.98 6.91 15.84
C ARG A 316 -7.80 5.41 15.59
N LEU A 317 -6.89 4.78 16.33
CA LEU A 317 -6.72 3.32 16.26
C LEU A 317 -7.94 2.57 16.80
N LYS A 318 -8.65 3.14 17.79
CA LYS A 318 -9.91 2.62 18.34
C LYS A 318 -11.16 3.10 17.61
N GLY A 319 -10.99 3.96 16.60
CA GLY A 319 -12.11 4.54 15.87
C GLY A 319 -12.69 5.80 16.52
N ASP A 320 -11.98 6.39 17.49
CA ASP A 320 -12.35 7.66 18.10
C ASP A 320 -11.62 8.78 17.37
N ILE A 321 -12.32 9.58 16.58
CA ILE A 321 -11.75 10.64 15.78
C ILE A 321 -12.22 11.99 16.28
N ASN A 322 -11.32 12.74 16.90
CA ASN A 322 -11.47 14.17 17.07
C ASN A 322 -10.92 14.88 15.83
N TYR A 323 -11.78 15.55 15.09
CA TYR A 323 -11.39 16.27 13.87
C TYR A 323 -10.72 17.62 14.16
N GLY A 324 -10.79 18.13 15.39
CA GLY A 324 -10.17 19.41 15.77
C GLY A 324 -10.94 20.66 15.36
N ASN A 325 -12.12 20.50 14.75
CA ASN A 325 -13.02 21.57 14.27
C ASN A 325 -14.39 21.56 14.99
N GLY A 326 -14.48 20.88 16.14
CA GLY A 326 -15.73 20.67 16.88
C GLY A 326 -16.46 19.37 16.55
N ARG A 327 -16.07 18.69 15.47
CA ARG A 327 -16.60 17.37 15.12
C ARG A 327 -15.82 16.28 15.87
N VAL A 328 -16.55 15.38 16.54
CA VAL A 328 -16.00 14.20 17.19
C VAL A 328 -16.89 13.01 16.85
N VAL A 329 -16.28 11.87 16.52
CA VAL A 329 -16.96 10.60 16.31
C VAL A 329 -16.30 9.52 17.18
N HIS A 330 -17.10 8.55 17.63
CA HIS A 330 -16.62 7.45 18.47
C HIS A 330 -16.96 6.11 17.85
N GLY A 331 -16.05 5.16 17.95
CA GLY A 331 -16.24 3.78 17.48
C GLY A 331 -16.60 3.69 16.00
N THR A 332 -16.09 4.61 15.17
CA THR A 332 -16.40 4.61 13.74
C THR A 332 -15.80 3.40 13.04
N ASP A 333 -16.54 2.83 12.09
CA ASP A 333 -16.04 1.76 11.21
C ASP A 333 -15.22 2.29 10.01
N LEU A 334 -15.04 3.63 9.90
CA LEU A 334 -14.14 4.29 8.94
C LEU A 334 -12.69 4.37 9.44
N SER A 335 -12.40 3.77 10.59
CA SER A 335 -11.05 3.63 11.13
C SER A 335 -10.26 2.55 10.39
N MET A 336 -8.94 2.57 10.56
CA MET A 336 -8.02 1.58 9.99
C MET A 336 -8.43 0.13 10.31
N LYS A 337 -8.47 -0.70 9.28
CA LYS A 337 -8.67 -2.14 9.34
C LYS A 337 -7.41 -2.85 8.88
N PHE A 338 -7.03 -3.90 9.60
CA PHE A 338 -5.88 -4.73 9.24
C PHE A 338 -6.30 -6.07 8.62
N TRP A 339 -7.44 -6.60 9.04
CA TRP A 339 -7.94 -7.92 8.63
C TRP A 339 -9.40 -7.91 8.22
N ALA A 340 -10.27 -7.30 9.01
CA ALA A 340 -11.70 -7.31 8.80
C ALA A 340 -12.10 -6.84 7.40
N ASN A 341 -13.18 -7.41 6.85
CA ASN A 341 -13.72 -7.08 5.53
C ASN A 341 -12.72 -7.31 4.37
N GLY A 342 -11.80 -8.25 4.54
CA GLY A 342 -10.79 -8.57 3.53
C GLY A 342 -9.70 -7.51 3.41
N ALA A 343 -9.44 -6.72 4.46
CA ALA A 343 -8.46 -5.62 4.43
C ALA A 343 -7.05 -6.07 4.09
N SER A 344 -6.67 -7.32 4.43
CA SER A 344 -5.38 -7.91 4.09
C SER A 344 -5.28 -8.37 2.62
N TYR A 345 -6.40 -8.69 2.00
CA TYR A 345 -6.39 -9.30 0.67
C TYR A 345 -6.09 -8.26 -0.42
N PRO A 346 -5.14 -8.54 -1.32
CA PRO A 346 -4.75 -7.59 -2.35
C PRO A 346 -5.70 -7.64 -3.56
N PHE A 347 -6.92 -7.12 -3.43
CA PHE A 347 -7.88 -7.08 -4.53
C PHE A 347 -7.29 -6.37 -5.76
N LYS A 348 -7.25 -7.04 -6.90
CA LYS A 348 -6.76 -6.47 -8.15
C LYS A 348 -7.61 -5.30 -8.64
N SER A 349 -8.92 -5.30 -8.35
CA SER A 349 -9.80 -4.17 -8.67
C SER A 349 -9.36 -2.86 -8.03
N HIS A 350 -8.79 -2.91 -6.83
CA HIS A 350 -8.22 -1.76 -6.14
C HIS A 350 -6.97 -1.21 -6.86
N ASP A 351 -6.13 -2.12 -7.35
CA ASP A 351 -4.93 -1.73 -8.11
C ASP A 351 -5.28 -1.10 -9.45
N VAL A 352 -6.34 -1.60 -10.10
CA VAL A 352 -6.86 -0.99 -11.34
C VAL A 352 -7.25 0.47 -11.09
N TRP A 353 -7.89 0.79 -9.95
CA TRP A 353 -8.22 2.17 -9.60
C TRP A 353 -6.97 3.03 -9.41
N PHE A 354 -5.98 2.54 -8.65
CA PHE A 354 -4.74 3.28 -8.46
C PHE A 354 -4.01 3.57 -9.77
N MET A 355 -4.01 2.60 -10.69
CA MET A 355 -3.38 2.79 -12.00
C MET A 355 -4.19 3.74 -12.87
N ALA A 356 -5.52 3.67 -12.84
CA ALA A 356 -6.38 4.62 -13.53
C ALA A 356 -6.16 6.07 -13.02
N GLU A 357 -6.08 6.29 -11.71
CA GLU A 357 -5.76 7.60 -11.16
C GLU A 357 -4.33 8.05 -11.54
N ASN A 358 -3.36 7.14 -11.61
CA ASN A 358 -2.02 7.48 -12.09
C ASN A 358 -2.00 7.85 -13.59
N VAL A 359 -2.88 7.27 -14.41
CA VAL A 359 -3.14 7.73 -15.79
C VAL A 359 -3.80 9.11 -15.77
N ARG A 360 -4.86 9.31 -14.98
CA ARG A 360 -5.54 10.61 -14.83
C ARG A 360 -4.56 11.76 -14.57
N TRP A 361 -3.58 11.53 -13.72
CA TRP A 361 -2.60 12.54 -13.30
C TRP A 361 -1.27 12.50 -14.07
N GLY A 362 -1.25 11.82 -15.22
CA GLY A 362 -0.10 11.79 -16.13
C GLY A 362 1.16 11.10 -15.58
N LYS A 363 1.02 10.27 -14.53
CA LYS A 363 2.12 9.45 -13.98
C LYS A 363 2.35 8.18 -14.77
N LEU A 364 1.29 7.68 -15.42
CA LEU A 364 1.32 6.60 -16.39
C LEU A 364 0.81 7.10 -17.73
N ALA A 365 1.24 6.48 -18.82
CA ALA A 365 0.77 6.81 -20.16
C ALA A 365 -0.70 6.40 -20.36
N PRO A 366 -1.48 7.16 -21.16
CA PRO A 366 -2.90 6.86 -21.39
C PRO A 366 -3.16 5.48 -22.01
N ASP A 367 -2.20 4.93 -22.73
CA ASP A 367 -2.23 3.62 -23.40
C ASP A 367 -1.68 2.48 -22.54
N THR A 368 -1.41 2.72 -21.25
CA THR A 368 -0.95 1.69 -20.33
C THR A 368 -1.95 0.55 -20.22
N ASP A 369 -1.54 -0.69 -20.51
CA ASP A 369 -2.35 -1.89 -20.21
C ASP A 369 -2.39 -2.12 -18.69
N ILE A 370 -3.35 -1.48 -18.04
CA ILE A 370 -3.51 -1.53 -16.59
C ILE A 370 -3.76 -2.96 -16.10
N LYS A 371 -4.56 -3.75 -16.83
CA LYS A 371 -4.89 -5.12 -16.39
C LYS A 371 -3.67 -6.05 -16.47
N ALA A 372 -2.88 -5.95 -17.53
CA ALA A 372 -1.63 -6.69 -17.65
C ALA A 372 -0.66 -6.32 -16.53
N LEU A 373 -0.43 -5.02 -16.31
CA LEU A 373 0.46 -4.52 -15.26
C LEU A 373 0.04 -4.99 -13.87
N VAL A 374 -1.27 -4.94 -13.56
CA VAL A 374 -1.80 -5.41 -12.28
C VAL A 374 -1.57 -6.92 -12.12
N ASN A 375 -1.75 -7.72 -13.17
CA ASN A 375 -1.53 -9.16 -13.12
C ASN A 375 -0.06 -9.55 -12.93
N GLU A 376 0.88 -8.75 -13.42
CA GLU A 376 2.31 -9.00 -13.25
C GLU A 376 2.79 -8.75 -11.81
N VAL A 377 2.28 -7.70 -11.17
CA VAL A 377 2.79 -7.23 -9.87
C VAL A 377 2.00 -7.81 -8.69
N ASN A 378 0.69 -8.01 -8.83
CA ASN A 378 -0.16 -8.48 -7.74
C ASN A 378 -0.08 -10.01 -7.62
N ARG A 379 0.42 -10.48 -6.49
CA ARG A 379 0.65 -11.90 -6.17
C ARG A 379 -0.35 -12.41 -5.12
N GLU A 380 -1.66 -12.24 -5.40
CA GLU A 380 -2.72 -12.82 -4.55
C GLU A 380 -2.62 -14.34 -4.40
N ASP A 381 -1.96 -15.02 -5.32
CA ASP A 381 -1.68 -16.45 -5.26
C ASP A 381 -0.87 -16.82 -4.01
N ILE A 382 0.14 -16.00 -3.66
CA ILE A 382 0.96 -16.20 -2.45
C ILE A 382 0.11 -15.94 -1.19
N TRP A 383 -0.74 -14.90 -1.21
CA TRP A 383 -1.67 -14.62 -0.12
C TRP A 383 -2.60 -15.83 0.12
N ARG A 384 -3.21 -16.36 -0.94
CA ARG A 384 -4.13 -17.52 -0.86
C ARG A 384 -3.43 -18.77 -0.34
N ALA A 385 -2.21 -19.04 -0.80
CA ALA A 385 -1.41 -20.16 -0.32
C ALA A 385 -1.09 -20.03 1.18
N ALA A 386 -0.68 -18.84 1.62
CA ALA A 386 -0.41 -18.56 3.03
C ALA A 386 -1.68 -18.69 3.90
N ALA A 387 -2.82 -18.17 3.43
CA ALA A 387 -4.10 -18.28 4.12
C ALA A 387 -4.54 -19.73 4.30
N ALA A 388 -4.36 -20.57 3.26
CA ALA A 388 -4.66 -22.00 3.32
C ALA A 388 -3.78 -22.73 4.35
N ASP A 389 -2.48 -22.47 4.35
CA ASP A 389 -1.53 -23.10 5.27
C ASP A 389 -1.75 -22.65 6.74
N LEU A 390 -2.21 -21.40 6.96
CA LEU A 390 -2.61 -20.88 8.27
C LEU A 390 -3.97 -21.42 8.74
N GLY A 391 -4.75 -22.05 7.87
CA GLY A 391 -6.11 -22.50 8.19
C GLY A 391 -7.09 -21.34 8.36
N VAL A 392 -6.89 -20.24 7.61
CA VAL A 392 -7.84 -19.13 7.58
C VAL A 392 -9.21 -19.63 7.16
N ALA A 393 -10.25 -19.21 7.88
CA ALA A 393 -11.60 -19.64 7.60
C ALA A 393 -12.02 -19.29 6.16
N ALA A 394 -12.67 -20.22 5.46
CA ALA A 394 -13.07 -20.02 4.07
C ALA A 394 -13.94 -18.76 3.86
N ALA A 395 -14.69 -18.35 4.89
CA ALA A 395 -15.49 -17.12 4.86
C ALA A 395 -14.65 -15.84 4.82
N ASP A 396 -13.41 -15.88 5.31
CA ASP A 396 -12.48 -14.75 5.32
C ASP A 396 -11.58 -14.70 4.08
N ILE A 397 -11.65 -15.72 3.22
CA ILE A 397 -10.92 -15.77 1.97
C ILE A 397 -11.82 -15.24 0.84
N PRO A 398 -11.54 -14.07 0.24
CA PRO A 398 -12.37 -13.56 -0.85
C PRO A 398 -12.47 -14.54 -2.02
N ALA A 399 -13.69 -14.76 -2.50
CA ALA A 399 -13.94 -15.69 -3.60
C ALA A 399 -13.43 -15.18 -4.96
N THR A 400 -13.30 -13.85 -5.09
CA THR A 400 -12.91 -13.17 -6.34
C THR A 400 -11.74 -12.23 -6.12
N THR A 401 -11.07 -11.83 -7.21
CA THR A 401 -9.98 -10.84 -7.20
C THR A 401 -10.49 -9.41 -7.24
N SER A 402 -11.80 -9.22 -7.31
CA SER A 402 -12.47 -7.93 -7.45
C SER A 402 -13.55 -7.74 -6.39
N ARG A 403 -13.64 -6.53 -5.86
CA ARG A 403 -14.78 -6.09 -5.03
C ARG A 403 -15.96 -5.58 -5.87
N GLY A 404 -15.81 -5.54 -7.20
CA GLY A 404 -16.81 -5.01 -8.10
C GLY A 404 -16.76 -3.49 -8.21
N LYS A 405 -17.93 -2.89 -8.48
CA LYS A 405 -18.06 -1.43 -8.61
C LYS A 405 -17.98 -0.75 -7.25
N GLU A 406 -17.25 0.34 -7.21
CA GLU A 406 -17.07 1.17 -6.02
C GLU A 406 -17.69 2.56 -6.24
N THR A 407 -18.33 3.09 -5.21
CA THR A 407 -18.93 4.42 -5.26
C THR A 407 -18.22 5.33 -4.27
N PHE A 408 -17.78 6.51 -4.73
CA PHE A 408 -17.08 7.48 -3.92
C PHE A 408 -18.02 8.54 -3.35
N PHE A 409 -17.52 9.35 -2.42
CA PHE A 409 -18.28 10.38 -1.70
C PHE A 409 -18.98 11.40 -2.60
N ASP A 410 -18.45 11.67 -3.79
CA ASP A 410 -18.96 12.61 -4.78
C ASP A 410 -19.96 11.96 -5.75
N GLY A 411 -20.35 10.71 -5.51
CA GLY A 411 -21.27 9.93 -6.34
C GLY A 411 -20.63 9.34 -7.61
N LYS A 412 -19.33 9.54 -7.83
CA LYS A 412 -18.63 8.87 -8.92
C LYS A 412 -18.56 7.37 -8.68
N VAL A 413 -18.73 6.61 -9.74
CA VAL A 413 -18.66 5.14 -9.70
C VAL A 413 -17.46 4.67 -10.48
N PHE A 414 -16.62 3.89 -9.84
CA PHE A 414 -15.52 3.19 -10.48
C PHE A 414 -15.92 1.75 -10.80
N ASP A 415 -15.82 1.38 -12.06
CA ASP A 415 -16.00 0.02 -12.55
C ASP A 415 -14.62 -0.53 -12.97
N PRO A 416 -14.06 -1.52 -12.27
CA PRO A 416 -12.75 -2.06 -12.61
C PRO A 416 -12.72 -2.78 -13.97
N GLU A 417 -13.91 -3.16 -14.50
CA GLU A 417 -14.01 -3.73 -15.84
C GLU A 417 -13.99 -2.65 -16.94
N ASN A 418 -14.31 -1.39 -16.60
CA ASN A 418 -14.30 -0.28 -17.54
C ASN A 418 -13.69 0.99 -16.92
N PRO A 419 -12.39 1.01 -16.61
CA PRO A 419 -11.73 2.17 -16.01
C PRO A 419 -11.75 3.41 -16.90
N SER A 420 -11.84 3.26 -18.24
CA SER A 420 -11.91 4.39 -19.16
C SER A 420 -13.19 5.21 -18.97
N ALA A 421 -14.34 4.57 -18.77
CA ALA A 421 -15.59 5.28 -18.51
C ALA A 421 -15.55 6.08 -17.20
N TYR A 422 -14.84 5.57 -16.17
CA TYR A 422 -14.60 6.33 -14.96
C TYR A 422 -13.74 7.57 -15.24
N LEU A 423 -12.61 7.40 -15.94
CA LEU A 423 -11.72 8.52 -16.31
C LEU A 423 -12.45 9.59 -17.12
N ASP A 424 -13.30 9.19 -18.06
CA ASP A 424 -14.10 10.13 -18.89
C ASP A 424 -15.14 10.91 -18.08
N SER A 425 -15.59 10.37 -16.96
CA SER A 425 -16.54 11.03 -16.05
C SER A 425 -15.91 12.17 -15.22
N LEU A 426 -14.57 12.28 -15.20
CA LEU A 426 -13.82 13.21 -14.37
C LEU A 426 -13.43 14.46 -15.17
N SER A 427 -13.83 15.65 -14.67
CA SER A 427 -13.62 16.93 -15.35
C SER A 427 -12.22 17.49 -15.18
N ILE A 428 -11.59 17.28 -14.02
CA ILE A 428 -10.24 17.78 -13.72
C ILE A 428 -9.26 16.61 -13.85
N ARG A 429 -8.27 16.78 -14.71
CA ARG A 429 -7.20 15.84 -15.00
C ARG A 429 -5.94 16.59 -15.42
N ALA A 430 -4.78 15.94 -15.39
CA ALA A 430 -3.56 16.52 -15.93
C ALA A 430 -3.78 17.01 -17.38
N ALA A 431 -3.13 18.09 -17.74
CA ALA A 431 -3.11 18.54 -19.13
C ALA A 431 -2.42 17.46 -19.99
N SER A 432 -3.09 17.08 -21.07
CA SER A 432 -2.59 16.13 -22.08
C SER A 432 -1.42 16.72 -22.85
#